data_6012c89ad14eb6ba8dd883a4e5855c7d
#
_entry.id   6012c89ad14eb6ba8dd883a4e5855c7d
#
_cell.length_a   1.000
_cell.length_b   1.000
_cell.length_c   1.000
_cell.angle_alpha   90.00
_cell.angle_beta   90.00
_cell.angle_gamma   90.00
#
_symmetry.space_group_name_H-M   'P 1'
#
loop_
_entity.id
_entity.type
_entity.pdbx_description
1 polymer ?
#
loop_
_entity_poly.entity_id
_entity_poly.type
_entity_poly.pdbx_seq_one_letter_code
_entity_poly.pdbx_strand_id
1 'polypeptide(L)'
;MVSIENEYHVCVPNYEQKQLEEWITDCSYFLEIVQKTFKAGKRTKTLGKLVPFRFDSPVIIANHTFEVEDLYAHRFDDETWYVAPVDQEIESQPLSGAKAYEIFPDYPSFYDMMHLPTDTIVIFHKGEIVSVLNEDSQDIWNL
;
A
#
# COMPACT_ATOMS: atom_id res chain seq x y z
N MET A 1 19.40 -13.72 0.75
CA MET A 1 20.83 -13.62 0.35
C MET A 1 21.14 -14.68 -0.68
N VAL A 2 21.81 -14.32 -1.75
CA VAL A 2 22.17 -15.23 -2.85
C VAL A 2 23.70 -15.29 -2.93
N SER A 3 24.27 -16.51 -3.12
CA SER A 3 25.69 -16.71 -3.30
C SER A 3 26.04 -16.72 -4.79
N ILE A 4 26.99 -15.89 -5.21
CA ILE A 4 27.52 -15.80 -6.58
C ILE A 4 29.03 -15.81 -6.51
N GLU A 5 29.70 -16.80 -7.19
CA GLU A 5 31.16 -16.91 -7.26
C GLU A 5 31.87 -16.82 -5.90
N ASN A 6 31.36 -17.52 -4.86
CA ASN A 6 31.83 -17.46 -3.46
C ASN A 6 31.64 -16.11 -2.76
N GLU A 7 30.93 -15.18 -3.36
CA GLU A 7 30.48 -13.95 -2.72
C GLU A 7 28.99 -14.00 -2.41
N TYR A 8 28.58 -13.30 -1.36
CA TYR A 8 27.19 -13.20 -0.95
C TYR A 8 26.63 -11.82 -1.29
N HIS A 9 25.54 -11.78 -2.04
CA HIS A 9 24.83 -10.57 -2.40
C HIS A 9 23.47 -10.52 -1.77
N VAL A 10 23.07 -9.35 -1.28
CA VAL A 10 21.68 -9.10 -0.86
C VAL A 10 20.87 -8.82 -2.12
N CYS A 11 19.82 -9.62 -2.34
CA CYS A 11 18.91 -9.45 -3.45
C CYS A 11 17.49 -9.21 -2.94
N VAL A 12 16.75 -8.39 -3.68
CA VAL A 12 15.33 -8.13 -3.43
C VAL A 12 14.54 -8.43 -4.70
N PRO A 13 13.24 -8.77 -4.59
CA PRO A 13 12.38 -8.84 -5.78
C PRO A 13 12.32 -7.50 -6.50
N ASN A 14 12.18 -7.53 -7.82
CA ASN A 14 11.99 -6.29 -8.58
C ASN A 14 10.55 -5.80 -8.44
N TYR A 15 10.29 -4.98 -7.43
CA TYR A 15 8.97 -4.45 -7.09
C TYR A 15 8.44 -3.40 -8.08
N GLU A 16 9.26 -2.96 -9.03
CA GLU A 16 8.81 -2.09 -10.13
C GLU A 16 7.98 -2.85 -11.16
N GLN A 17 8.01 -4.19 -11.12
CA GLN A 17 7.26 -5.06 -12.02
C GLN A 17 6.04 -5.66 -11.30
N LYS A 18 4.95 -5.85 -12.06
CA LYS A 18 3.73 -6.51 -11.54
C LYS A 18 3.89 -8.01 -11.27
N GLN A 19 4.98 -8.60 -11.75
CA GLN A 19 5.33 -10.00 -11.50
C GLN A 19 6.67 -10.05 -10.77
N LEU A 20 6.71 -10.75 -9.64
CA LEU A 20 7.92 -10.88 -8.82
C LEU A 20 8.81 -12.04 -9.30
N GLU A 21 9.14 -12.05 -10.59
CA GLU A 21 9.94 -13.12 -11.20
C GLU A 21 11.43 -12.82 -11.20
N GLU A 22 11.80 -11.56 -11.05
CA GLU A 22 13.18 -11.11 -11.13
C GLU A 22 13.73 -10.73 -9.75
N TRP A 23 14.93 -11.22 -9.44
CA TRP A 23 15.69 -10.81 -8.27
C TRP A 23 16.81 -9.88 -8.70
N ILE A 24 16.95 -8.74 -8.04
CA ILE A 24 17.94 -7.71 -8.34
C ILE A 24 18.77 -7.37 -7.11
N THR A 25 20.00 -6.93 -7.34
CA THR A 25 20.93 -6.46 -6.29
C THR A 25 20.80 -4.98 -5.99
N ASP A 26 20.17 -4.20 -6.88
CA ASP A 26 19.86 -2.80 -6.63
C ASP A 26 18.68 -2.70 -5.66
N CYS A 27 18.96 -2.31 -4.42
CA CYS A 27 17.99 -2.18 -3.34
C CYS A 27 17.39 -0.76 -3.24
N SER A 28 17.72 0.16 -4.16
CA SER A 28 17.30 1.58 -4.08
C SER A 28 15.78 1.73 -4.01
N TYR A 29 15.06 1.01 -4.86
CA TYR A 29 13.59 1.05 -4.88
C TYR A 29 12.99 0.48 -3.59
N PHE A 30 13.52 -0.62 -3.10
CA PHE A 30 13.09 -1.22 -1.82
C PHE A 30 13.32 -0.25 -0.64
N LEU A 31 14.49 0.39 -0.59
CA LEU A 31 14.79 1.37 0.45
C LEU A 31 13.89 2.60 0.37
N GLU A 32 13.51 3.02 -0.84
CA GLU A 32 12.54 4.09 -1.05
C GLU A 32 11.17 3.72 -0.45
N ILE A 33 10.70 2.47 -0.65
CA ILE A 33 9.46 1.97 -0.06
C ILE A 33 9.53 2.03 1.47
N VAL A 34 10.63 1.57 2.06
CA VAL A 34 10.82 1.60 3.52
C VAL A 34 10.78 3.04 4.04
N GLN A 35 11.44 3.98 3.35
CA GLN A 35 11.42 5.39 3.72
C GLN A 35 10.00 5.99 3.64
N LYS A 36 9.25 5.69 2.61
CA LYS A 36 7.84 6.14 2.46
C LYS A 36 6.98 5.63 3.60
N THR A 37 7.09 4.36 3.93
CA THR A 37 6.38 3.74 5.05
C THR A 37 6.68 4.46 6.36
N PHE A 38 7.96 4.73 6.61
CA PHE A 38 8.41 5.44 7.81
C PHE A 38 7.89 6.88 7.89
N LYS A 39 7.97 7.60 6.78
CA LYS A 39 7.45 8.98 6.68
C LYS A 39 5.96 9.05 6.97
N ALA A 40 5.17 8.13 6.41
CA ALA A 40 3.74 8.08 6.64
C ALA A 40 3.42 7.78 8.11
N GLY A 41 4.08 6.79 8.71
CA GLY A 41 3.92 6.46 10.12
C GLY A 41 4.30 7.61 11.05
N LYS A 42 5.35 8.33 10.72
CA LYS A 42 5.80 9.51 11.48
C LYS A 42 4.80 10.67 11.36
N ARG A 43 4.32 10.94 10.15
CA ARG A 43 3.34 12.00 9.88
C ARG A 43 2.02 11.74 10.61
N THR A 44 1.55 10.51 10.62
CA THR A 44 0.31 10.11 11.27
C THR A 44 0.47 9.81 12.76
N LYS A 45 1.69 9.88 13.28
CA LYS A 45 2.03 9.52 14.69
C LYS A 45 1.67 8.08 15.05
N THR A 46 1.80 7.18 14.08
CA THR A 46 1.47 5.74 14.25
C THR A 46 2.68 4.82 14.22
N LEU A 47 3.91 5.33 14.30
CA LEU A 47 5.13 4.51 14.24
C LEU A 47 5.13 3.32 15.20
N GLY A 48 4.63 3.51 16.43
CA GLY A 48 4.54 2.45 17.43
C GLY A 48 3.36 1.49 17.22
N LYS A 49 2.51 1.75 16.23
CA LYS A 49 1.30 0.96 15.92
C LYS A 49 1.30 0.40 14.50
N LEU A 50 2.41 0.52 13.78
CA LEU A 50 2.51 -0.02 12.42
C LEU A 50 2.32 -1.53 12.45
N VAL A 51 1.56 -2.04 11.49
CA VAL A 51 1.24 -3.46 11.35
C VAL A 51 1.95 -3.99 10.10
N PRO A 52 2.70 -5.09 10.19
CA PRO A 52 3.33 -5.69 9.03
C PRO A 52 2.32 -5.99 7.93
N PHE A 53 2.71 -5.71 6.69
CA PHE A 53 1.93 -6.00 5.49
C PHE A 53 2.86 -6.59 4.43
N ARG A 54 2.44 -7.67 3.81
CA ARG A 54 3.26 -8.37 2.82
C ARG A 54 2.95 -7.86 1.42
N PHE A 55 3.96 -7.85 0.55
CA PHE A 55 3.77 -7.46 -0.85
C PHE A 55 2.82 -8.39 -1.61
N ASP A 56 2.71 -9.65 -1.18
CA ASP A 56 1.79 -10.64 -1.75
C ASP A 56 0.45 -10.71 -1.01
N SER A 57 0.19 -9.81 -0.05
CA SER A 57 -1.07 -9.75 0.67
C SER A 57 -2.23 -9.37 -0.26
N PRO A 58 -3.43 -9.92 -0.01
CA PRO A 58 -4.59 -9.63 -0.84
C PRO A 58 -5.08 -8.19 -0.64
N VAL A 59 -5.50 -7.58 -1.73
CA VAL A 59 -6.24 -6.32 -1.75
C VAL A 59 -7.55 -6.57 -2.47
N ILE A 60 -8.65 -6.21 -1.84
CA ILE A 60 -9.99 -6.32 -2.42
C ILE A 60 -10.32 -4.99 -3.10
N ILE A 61 -10.71 -5.03 -4.36
CA ILE A 61 -10.92 -3.85 -5.19
C ILE A 61 -12.34 -3.87 -5.73
N ALA A 62 -13.10 -2.80 -5.52
CA ALA A 62 -14.36 -2.58 -6.21
C ALA A 62 -14.10 -2.26 -7.68
N ASN A 63 -14.99 -2.71 -8.57
CA ASN A 63 -14.85 -2.44 -10.00
C ASN A 63 -14.80 -0.93 -10.28
N HIS A 64 -14.05 -0.55 -11.30
CA HIS A 64 -13.89 0.82 -11.76
C HIS A 64 -13.22 1.78 -10.76
N THR A 65 -12.67 1.26 -9.66
CA THR A 65 -12.02 2.09 -8.62
C THR A 65 -10.90 2.96 -9.19
N PHE A 66 -10.05 2.40 -10.03
CA PHE A 66 -8.90 3.14 -10.59
C PHE A 66 -9.25 4.01 -11.80
N GLU A 67 -10.50 4.03 -12.21
CA GLU A 67 -11.00 4.90 -13.27
C GLU A 67 -11.47 6.26 -12.77
N VAL A 68 -11.59 6.44 -11.44
CA VAL A 68 -12.04 7.68 -10.81
C VAL A 68 -10.90 8.40 -10.11
N GLU A 69 -11.05 9.72 -9.93
CA GLU A 69 -10.03 10.54 -9.26
C GLU A 69 -10.04 10.39 -7.74
N ASP A 70 -11.21 10.19 -7.15
CA ASP A 70 -11.40 10.09 -5.70
C ASP A 70 -11.71 8.66 -5.30
N LEU A 71 -10.75 8.06 -4.61
CA LEU A 71 -10.90 6.71 -4.07
C LEU A 71 -10.42 6.64 -2.62
N TYR A 72 -10.85 5.61 -1.92
CA TYR A 72 -10.38 5.35 -0.57
C TYR A 72 -9.89 3.91 -0.42
N ALA A 73 -9.00 3.72 0.54
CA ALA A 73 -8.55 2.42 0.98
C ALA A 73 -8.84 2.26 2.47
N HIS A 74 -9.41 1.13 2.86
CA HIS A 74 -9.73 0.81 4.25
C HIS A 74 -9.02 -0.47 4.64
N ARG A 75 -8.26 -0.43 5.72
CA ARG A 75 -7.66 -1.63 6.29
C ARG A 75 -8.66 -2.31 7.21
N PHE A 76 -9.28 -3.37 6.72
CA PHE A 76 -10.30 -4.14 7.47
C PHE A 76 -9.71 -4.85 8.69
N ASP A 77 -8.59 -5.49 8.47
CA ASP A 77 -7.89 -6.30 9.45
C ASP A 77 -6.38 -6.23 9.18
N ASP A 78 -5.59 -6.99 9.91
CA ASP A 78 -4.14 -6.97 9.78
C ASP A 78 -3.63 -7.51 8.42
N GLU A 79 -4.48 -8.18 7.66
CA GLU A 79 -4.08 -8.84 6.41
C GLU A 79 -4.68 -8.23 5.15
N THR A 80 -5.76 -7.44 5.25
CA THR A 80 -6.56 -7.06 4.09
C THR A 80 -6.82 -5.57 3.99
N TRP A 81 -6.51 -5.01 2.82
CA TRP A 81 -6.97 -3.69 2.41
C TRP A 81 -8.13 -3.81 1.43
N TYR A 82 -9.12 -2.94 1.58
CA TYR A 82 -10.23 -2.77 0.67
C TYR A 82 -10.13 -1.42 -0.02
N VAL A 83 -10.31 -1.37 -1.35
CA VAL A 83 -10.17 -0.13 -2.13
C VAL A 83 -11.41 0.08 -2.98
N ALA A 84 -11.98 1.26 -2.91
CA ALA A 84 -13.22 1.60 -3.63
C ALA A 84 -13.29 3.11 -3.97
N PRO A 85 -14.13 3.49 -4.97
CA PRO A 85 -14.47 4.88 -5.21
C PRO A 85 -15.18 5.52 -4.01
N VAL A 86 -14.90 6.80 -3.74
CA VAL A 86 -15.53 7.53 -2.62
C VAL A 86 -17.04 7.68 -2.83
N ASP A 87 -17.49 7.95 -4.06
CA ASP A 87 -18.86 8.33 -4.37
C ASP A 87 -19.78 7.16 -4.79
N GLN A 88 -19.32 5.91 -4.61
CA GLN A 88 -20.11 4.75 -5.01
C GLN A 88 -20.53 3.91 -3.82
N GLU A 89 -21.79 3.43 -3.84
CA GLU A 89 -22.28 2.50 -2.85
C GLU A 89 -21.61 1.13 -3.01
N ILE A 90 -20.96 0.67 -1.95
CA ILE A 90 -20.13 -0.55 -1.92
C ILE A 90 -20.96 -1.79 -2.27
N GLU A 91 -22.22 -1.86 -1.82
CA GLU A 91 -23.09 -3.03 -1.95
C GLU A 91 -23.48 -3.36 -3.39
N SER A 92 -23.40 -2.39 -4.29
CA SER A 92 -23.79 -2.57 -5.69
C SER A 92 -22.62 -2.86 -6.65
N GLN A 93 -21.37 -2.87 -6.17
CA GLN A 93 -20.19 -3.02 -7.02
C GLN A 93 -19.65 -4.45 -7.00
N PRO A 94 -19.39 -5.06 -8.17
CA PRO A 94 -18.60 -6.28 -8.24
C PRO A 94 -17.21 -6.06 -7.64
N LEU A 95 -16.73 -7.05 -6.89
CA LEU A 95 -15.41 -7.02 -6.26
C LEU A 95 -14.44 -7.92 -7.01
N SER A 96 -13.19 -7.51 -7.06
CA SER A 96 -12.09 -8.32 -7.54
C SER A 96 -10.95 -8.36 -6.53
N GLY A 97 -10.09 -9.36 -6.63
CA GLY A 97 -8.90 -9.47 -5.81
C GLY A 97 -7.64 -9.20 -6.61
N ALA A 98 -6.68 -8.54 -6.00
CA ALA A 98 -5.33 -8.39 -6.51
C ALA A 98 -4.34 -8.59 -5.37
N LYS A 99 -3.09 -8.83 -5.71
CA LYS A 99 -2.01 -8.78 -4.74
C LYS A 99 -1.43 -7.38 -4.70
N ALA A 100 -0.94 -6.96 -3.54
CA ALA A 100 -0.44 -5.61 -3.34
C ALA A 100 0.59 -5.20 -4.39
N TYR A 101 1.55 -6.06 -4.73
CA TYR A 101 2.58 -5.76 -5.71
C TYR A 101 2.05 -5.51 -7.14
N GLU A 102 0.83 -5.94 -7.45
CA GLU A 102 0.19 -5.69 -8.75
C GLU A 102 -0.35 -4.26 -8.87
N ILE A 103 -0.58 -3.59 -7.73
CA ILE A 103 -1.14 -2.23 -7.66
C ILE A 103 -0.04 -1.18 -7.64
N PHE A 104 1.04 -1.43 -6.93
CA PHE A 104 2.08 -0.44 -6.63
C PHE A 104 2.72 0.23 -7.85
N PRO A 105 2.98 -0.46 -8.98
CA PRO A 105 3.58 0.20 -10.14
C PRO A 105 2.73 1.33 -10.70
N ASP A 106 1.40 1.20 -10.64
CA ASP A 106 0.45 2.19 -11.15
C ASP A 106 0.04 3.21 -10.07
N TYR A 107 0.14 2.82 -8.79
CA TYR A 107 -0.25 3.63 -7.63
C TYR A 107 0.84 3.61 -6.55
N PRO A 108 1.97 4.32 -6.75
CA PRO A 108 3.08 4.31 -5.80
C PRO A 108 2.72 4.79 -4.39
N SER A 109 1.70 5.64 -4.26
CA SER A 109 1.26 6.14 -2.95
C SER A 109 0.71 5.04 -2.03
N PHE A 110 0.36 3.86 -2.56
CA PHE A 110 0.00 2.71 -1.71
C PHE A 110 1.15 2.24 -0.82
N TYR A 111 2.40 2.46 -1.22
CA TYR A 111 3.55 2.16 -0.35
C TYR A 111 3.54 2.95 0.94
N ASP A 112 3.04 4.19 0.91
CA ASP A 112 3.00 5.04 2.08
C ASP A 112 2.04 4.52 3.14
N MET A 113 0.95 3.84 2.72
CA MET A 113 -0.15 3.49 3.61
C MET A 113 -0.14 2.05 4.11
N MET A 114 0.53 1.12 3.43
CA MET A 114 0.27 -0.32 3.60
C MET A 114 0.55 -0.88 4.99
N HIS A 115 1.34 -0.19 5.80
CA HIS A 115 1.64 -0.58 7.19
C HIS A 115 0.85 0.21 8.24
N LEU A 116 -0.06 1.10 7.82
CA LEU A 116 -0.90 1.84 8.76
C LEU A 116 -1.82 0.90 9.55
N PRO A 117 -2.21 1.27 10.78
CA PRO A 117 -2.98 0.39 11.65
C PRO A 117 -4.30 -0.07 11.06
N THR A 118 -4.83 -1.18 11.57
CA THR A 118 -6.20 -1.65 11.29
C THR A 118 -7.22 -0.55 11.59
N ASP A 119 -8.33 -0.53 10.86
CA ASP A 119 -9.38 0.49 10.89
C ASP A 119 -8.96 1.88 10.41
N THR A 120 -7.80 1.99 9.76
CA THR A 120 -7.38 3.21 9.07
C THR A 120 -8.05 3.30 7.70
N ILE A 121 -8.53 4.49 7.36
CA ILE A 121 -9.05 4.83 6.04
C ILE A 121 -8.14 5.88 5.41
N VAL A 122 -7.67 5.60 4.19
CA VAL A 122 -6.82 6.51 3.43
C VAL A 122 -7.59 7.01 2.22
N ILE A 123 -7.66 8.32 2.05
CA ILE A 123 -8.37 8.97 0.94
C ILE A 123 -7.36 9.50 -0.07
N PHE A 124 -7.59 9.17 -1.33
CA PHE A 124 -6.76 9.57 -2.46
C PHE A 124 -7.53 10.50 -3.39
N HIS A 125 -6.81 11.47 -3.92
CA HIS A 125 -7.25 12.30 -5.04
C HIS A 125 -6.16 12.30 -6.10
N LYS A 126 -6.50 11.88 -7.32
CA LYS A 126 -5.56 11.77 -8.44
C LYS A 126 -4.27 10.99 -8.09
N GLY A 127 -4.42 9.89 -7.35
CA GLY A 127 -3.31 9.02 -6.96
C GLY A 127 -2.48 9.51 -5.76
N GLU A 128 -2.79 10.67 -5.20
CA GLU A 128 -2.09 11.23 -4.04
C GLU A 128 -2.92 11.13 -2.77
N ILE A 129 -2.27 10.84 -1.64
CA ILE A 129 -2.95 10.81 -0.34
C ILE A 129 -3.31 12.25 0.07
N VAL A 130 -4.60 12.47 0.32
CA VAL A 130 -5.10 13.78 0.78
C VAL A 130 -5.60 13.75 2.22
N SER A 131 -5.94 12.59 2.74
CA SER A 131 -6.41 12.43 4.12
C SER A 131 -6.16 11.00 4.60
N VAL A 132 -5.90 10.84 5.89
CA VAL A 132 -5.83 9.55 6.58
C VAL A 132 -6.69 9.65 7.82
N LEU A 133 -7.73 8.84 7.89
CA LEU A 133 -8.65 8.80 9.04
C LEU A 133 -8.30 7.64 9.95
N ASN A 134 -8.22 7.91 11.25
CA ASN A 134 -8.05 6.86 12.26
C ASN A 134 -9.38 6.17 12.60
N GLU A 135 -9.36 5.25 13.56
CA GLU A 135 -10.54 4.53 14.04
C GLU A 135 -11.67 5.44 14.56
N ASP A 136 -11.32 6.65 15.02
CA ASP A 136 -12.27 7.66 15.50
C ASP A 136 -12.70 8.64 14.41
N SER A 137 -12.38 8.36 13.15
CA SER A 137 -12.65 9.22 11.99
C SER A 137 -11.97 10.59 12.04
N GLN A 138 -10.87 10.70 12.77
CA GLN A 138 -10.06 11.92 12.82
C GLN A 138 -9.02 11.90 11.71
N ASP A 139 -8.87 13.03 11.01
CA ASP A 139 -7.80 13.18 10.01
C ASP A 139 -6.44 13.34 10.71
N ILE A 140 -5.63 12.30 10.62
CA ILE A 140 -4.28 12.26 11.20
C ILE A 140 -3.18 12.55 10.18
N TRP A 141 -3.54 12.84 8.94
CA TRP A 141 -2.61 13.20 7.87
C TRP A 141 -2.28 14.68 7.85
N ASN A 142 -3.29 15.51 8.11
CA ASN A 142 -3.23 16.97 8.05
C ASN A 142 -3.12 17.64 9.45
N LEU A 143 -2.60 16.91 10.39
CA LEU A 143 -2.38 17.44 11.75
C LEU A 143 -1.26 18.50 11.78
#